data_df989380bb806aa4b1c1101d6f2589d7
#
_entry.id   df989380bb806aa4b1c1101d6f2589d7
#
_cell.length_a   1.000
_cell.length_b   1.000
_cell.length_c   1.000
_cell.angle_alpha   90.00
_cell.angle_beta   90.00
_cell.angle_gamma   90.00
#
_symmetry.space_group_name_H-M   'P 1'
#
loop_
_entity.id
_entity.type
_entity.pdbx_description
1 polymer ?
#
loop_
_entity_poly.entity_id
_entity_poly.type
_entity_poly.pdbx_seq_one_letter_code
_entity_poly.pdbx_strand_id
1 'polypeptide(L)'
;MALFGFEGYVVMVNTAERVNLIETQVLSHDWYLLKKITFDYQRNNGDWQRQTREVYDRGNGVAILLFNREKKTVVLTRQFRLPVFVNGHDGLLIEVAAGLLDGAAPEERIRAEAEEETGYRVHHVQKVFEAYMSPGSVTEKLHFFIAEYDAAAKVSDGGGLEEETEELEVLEWTFDEALEAFYRGEICDAKTIMLLQYAAMKNIFTSP
;
A
#
# COMPACT_ATOMS: atom_id res chain seq x y z
N MET A 1 13.88 40.93 3.78
CA MET A 1 13.81 39.48 3.53
C MET A 1 12.59 39.23 2.66
N ALA A 2 12.77 39.11 1.35
CA ALA A 2 11.68 39.10 0.37
C ALA A 2 11.14 37.69 0.25
N LEU A 3 9.86 37.52 0.56
CA LEU A 3 9.08 36.31 0.28
C LEU A 3 8.77 36.28 -1.22
N PHE A 4 9.38 35.38 -1.95
CA PHE A 4 8.96 35.06 -3.32
C PHE A 4 7.68 34.29 -3.28
N GLY A 5 6.55 34.93 -3.58
CA GLY A 5 5.29 34.28 -3.86
C GLY A 5 5.36 33.61 -5.22
N PHE A 6 5.33 32.27 -5.26
CA PHE A 6 5.01 31.54 -6.47
C PHE A 6 3.47 31.49 -6.59
N GLU A 7 2.89 32.44 -7.32
CA GLU A 7 1.54 32.27 -7.89
C GLU A 7 1.65 31.35 -9.11
N GLY A 8 1.75 30.05 -8.85
CA GLY A 8 1.56 29.02 -9.86
C GLY A 8 0.06 28.73 -9.98
N TYR A 9 -0.60 29.27 -10.98
CA TYR A 9 -1.90 28.76 -11.40
C TYR A 9 -1.72 27.30 -11.85
N VAL A 10 -2.12 26.35 -11.01
CA VAL A 10 -2.31 24.97 -11.44
C VAL A 10 -3.54 24.97 -12.33
N VAL A 11 -3.35 25.11 -13.63
CA VAL A 11 -4.41 24.84 -14.60
C VAL A 11 -4.79 23.38 -14.44
N MET A 12 -5.92 23.10 -13.82
CA MET A 12 -6.50 21.77 -13.75
C MET A 12 -6.89 21.39 -15.17
N VAL A 13 -5.98 20.73 -15.89
CA VAL A 13 -6.28 20.19 -17.22
C VAL A 13 -7.26 19.04 -17.01
N ASN A 14 -8.47 19.15 -17.59
CA ASN A 14 -9.42 18.06 -17.59
C ASN A 14 -8.90 16.92 -18.45
N THR A 15 -8.19 15.98 -17.83
CA THR A 15 -7.56 14.85 -18.51
C THR A 15 -8.60 13.97 -19.21
N ALA A 16 -9.84 13.93 -18.73
CA ALA A 16 -10.91 13.15 -19.34
C ALA A 16 -11.23 13.60 -20.78
N GLU A 17 -11.06 14.89 -21.09
CA GLU A 17 -11.25 15.42 -22.46
C GLU A 17 -10.08 15.08 -23.40
N ARG A 18 -8.97 14.65 -22.86
CA ARG A 18 -7.74 14.31 -23.58
C ARG A 18 -7.54 12.81 -23.78
N VAL A 19 -8.46 11.98 -23.30
CA VAL A 19 -8.38 10.51 -23.39
C VAL A 19 -9.66 9.99 -24.02
N ASN A 20 -9.51 9.26 -25.12
CA ASN A 20 -10.61 8.57 -25.77
C ASN A 20 -10.32 7.06 -25.79
N LEU A 21 -11.05 6.29 -24.99
CA LEU A 21 -10.95 4.83 -24.93
C LEU A 21 -11.59 4.24 -26.20
N ILE A 22 -10.82 3.49 -26.98
CA ILE A 22 -11.24 2.91 -28.25
C ILE A 22 -11.68 1.47 -28.07
N GLU A 23 -10.84 0.67 -27.39
CA GLU A 23 -11.06 -0.77 -27.26
C GLU A 23 -10.48 -1.28 -25.94
N THR A 24 -11.18 -2.22 -25.33
CA THR A 24 -10.68 -2.98 -24.18
C THR A 24 -10.81 -4.46 -24.49
N GLN A 25 -9.68 -5.15 -24.55
CA GLN A 25 -9.58 -6.59 -24.73
C GLN A 25 -9.14 -7.24 -23.41
N VAL A 26 -9.85 -8.26 -22.93
CA VAL A 26 -9.42 -9.11 -21.83
C VAL A 26 -8.39 -10.10 -22.36
N LEU A 27 -7.18 -10.08 -21.80
CA LEU A 27 -6.09 -11.01 -22.12
C LEU A 27 -6.08 -12.23 -21.21
N SER A 28 -6.41 -12.04 -19.92
CA SER A 28 -6.53 -13.11 -18.93
C SER A 28 -7.53 -12.71 -17.86
N HIS A 29 -8.27 -13.70 -17.33
CA HIS A 29 -9.18 -13.57 -16.21
C HIS A 29 -9.06 -14.83 -15.34
N ASP A 30 -7.85 -15.07 -14.87
CA ASP A 30 -7.53 -16.22 -13.99
C ASP A 30 -7.61 -15.80 -12.52
N TRP A 31 -6.49 -15.35 -11.99
CA TRP A 31 -6.41 -14.84 -10.61
C TRP A 31 -7.00 -13.44 -10.52
N TYR A 32 -6.50 -12.53 -11.38
CA TYR A 32 -6.99 -11.16 -11.56
C TYR A 32 -7.15 -10.84 -13.03
N LEU A 33 -7.60 -9.63 -13.35
CA LEU A 33 -7.98 -9.24 -14.68
C LEU A 33 -6.81 -8.54 -15.39
N LEU A 34 -6.26 -9.16 -16.44
CA LEU A 34 -5.32 -8.54 -17.35
C LEU A 34 -6.04 -8.04 -18.59
N LYS A 35 -5.97 -6.74 -18.85
CA LYS A 35 -6.61 -6.06 -19.98
C LYS A 35 -5.57 -5.46 -20.90
N LYS A 36 -5.87 -5.44 -22.21
CA LYS A 36 -5.20 -4.60 -23.20
C LYS A 36 -6.14 -3.49 -23.61
N ILE A 37 -5.73 -2.24 -23.38
CA ILE A 37 -6.56 -1.06 -23.65
C ILE A 37 -5.90 -0.25 -24.76
N THR A 38 -6.65 0.00 -25.83
CA THR A 38 -6.29 0.91 -26.93
C THR A 38 -7.04 2.22 -26.73
N PHE A 39 -6.31 3.33 -26.79
CA PHE A 39 -6.87 4.66 -26.54
C PHE A 39 -6.13 5.71 -27.36
N ASP A 40 -6.81 6.82 -27.66
CA ASP A 40 -6.22 8.02 -28.18
C ASP A 40 -5.96 9.00 -27.05
N TYR A 41 -4.75 9.55 -27.00
CA TYR A 41 -4.33 10.55 -26.03
C TYR A 41 -3.93 11.85 -26.75
N GLN A 42 -4.53 12.97 -26.34
CA GLN A 42 -4.16 14.28 -26.87
C GLN A 42 -2.90 14.79 -26.18
N ARG A 43 -1.85 14.96 -26.97
CA ARG A 43 -0.55 15.47 -26.52
C ARG A 43 -0.64 16.97 -26.19
N ASN A 44 0.37 17.50 -25.49
CA ASN A 44 0.42 18.92 -25.12
C ASN A 44 0.45 19.87 -26.33
N ASN A 45 0.92 19.40 -27.50
CA ASN A 45 0.90 20.16 -28.74
C ASN A 45 -0.45 20.13 -29.47
N GLY A 46 -1.45 19.44 -28.93
CA GLY A 46 -2.79 19.29 -29.49
C GLY A 46 -3.00 18.05 -30.38
N ASP A 47 -1.92 17.38 -30.79
CA ASP A 47 -2.01 16.19 -31.64
C ASP A 47 -2.57 14.99 -30.89
N TRP A 48 -3.39 14.20 -31.57
CA TRP A 48 -3.88 12.93 -31.04
C TRP A 48 -2.92 11.79 -31.41
N GLN A 49 -2.60 10.96 -30.43
CA GLN A 49 -1.73 9.80 -30.59
C GLN A 49 -2.43 8.53 -30.10
N ARG A 50 -2.55 7.54 -30.97
CA ARG A 50 -3.01 6.21 -30.58
C ARG A 50 -1.95 5.47 -29.79
N GLN A 51 -2.36 4.92 -28.66
CA GLN A 51 -1.53 4.15 -27.76
C GLN A 51 -2.25 2.88 -27.33
N THR A 52 -1.47 1.89 -26.91
CA THR A 52 -1.98 0.65 -26.32
C THR A 52 -1.19 0.35 -25.05
N ARG A 53 -1.89 -0.07 -24.00
CA ARG A 53 -1.27 -0.47 -22.72
C ARG A 53 -1.91 -1.75 -22.21
N GLU A 54 -1.10 -2.56 -21.56
CA GLU A 54 -1.59 -3.64 -20.70
C GLU A 54 -1.82 -3.10 -19.30
N VAL A 55 -2.94 -3.49 -18.70
CA VAL A 55 -3.40 -3.01 -17.41
C VAL A 55 -3.81 -4.22 -16.58
N TYR A 56 -3.13 -4.41 -15.46
CA TYR A 56 -3.45 -5.45 -14.49
C TYR A 56 -4.34 -4.88 -13.39
N ASP A 57 -5.53 -5.43 -13.26
CA ASP A 57 -6.56 -4.98 -12.33
C ASP A 57 -6.82 -6.05 -11.28
N ARG A 58 -6.34 -5.80 -10.07
CA ARG A 58 -6.50 -6.68 -8.90
C ARG A 58 -7.36 -6.05 -7.80
N GLY A 59 -7.99 -4.92 -8.08
CA GLY A 59 -8.72 -4.14 -7.09
C GLY A 59 -7.83 -3.18 -6.30
N ASN A 60 -8.45 -2.44 -5.40
CA ASN A 60 -7.78 -1.56 -4.44
C ASN A 60 -7.53 -2.28 -3.12
N GLY A 61 -6.61 -1.77 -2.31
CA GLY A 61 -6.25 -2.39 -1.05
C GLY A 61 -6.07 -1.40 0.10
N VAL A 62 -5.70 -1.95 1.24
CA VAL A 62 -5.44 -1.25 2.49
C VAL A 62 -4.13 -1.72 3.08
N ALA A 63 -3.44 -0.86 3.84
CA ALA A 63 -2.23 -1.20 4.59
C ALA A 63 -2.19 -0.44 5.90
N ILE A 64 -1.68 -1.04 6.97
CA ILE A 64 -1.63 -0.45 8.30
C ILE A 64 -0.31 -0.71 9.01
N LEU A 65 0.25 0.34 9.63
CA LEU A 65 1.30 0.21 10.62
C LEU A 65 0.68 0.23 12.02
N LEU A 66 0.79 -0.87 12.74
CA LEU A 66 0.49 -0.95 14.15
C LEU A 66 1.71 -0.50 14.96
N PHE A 67 1.51 0.40 15.93
CA PHE A 67 2.59 0.92 16.76
C PHE A 67 2.19 0.96 18.23
N ASN A 68 3.17 0.75 19.11
CA ASN A 68 3.01 0.91 20.56
C ASN A 68 3.93 2.04 21.05
N ARG A 69 3.33 3.09 21.58
CA ARG A 69 4.04 4.31 21.94
C ARG A 69 4.91 4.13 23.19
N GLU A 70 4.42 3.36 24.15
CA GLU A 70 5.11 3.08 25.40
C GLU A 70 6.37 2.24 25.18
N LYS A 71 6.23 1.13 24.45
CA LYS A 71 7.32 0.20 24.12
C LYS A 71 8.21 0.72 22.98
N LYS A 72 7.74 1.68 22.21
CA LYS A 72 8.35 2.15 20.93
C LYS A 72 8.53 1.01 19.94
N THR A 73 7.52 0.15 19.82
CA THR A 73 7.53 -0.99 18.89
C THR A 73 6.52 -0.81 17.76
N VAL A 74 6.74 -1.54 16.68
CA VAL A 74 5.84 -1.72 15.55
C VAL A 74 5.58 -3.20 15.33
N VAL A 75 4.41 -3.53 14.78
CA VAL A 75 4.09 -4.90 14.35
C VAL A 75 4.22 -4.97 12.84
N LEU A 76 4.99 -5.94 12.39
CA LEU A 76 5.24 -6.27 11.00
C LEU A 76 4.90 -7.75 10.77
N THR A 77 4.79 -8.14 9.52
CA THR A 77 4.63 -9.55 9.12
C THR A 77 5.77 -9.94 8.18
N ARG A 78 6.13 -11.22 8.17
CA ARG A 78 7.02 -11.80 7.16
C ARG A 78 6.26 -12.81 6.33
N GLN A 79 6.25 -12.64 5.01
CA GLN A 79 5.47 -13.45 4.10
C GLN A 79 6.24 -13.74 2.81
N PHE A 80 6.01 -14.93 2.23
CA PHE A 80 6.53 -15.27 0.91
C PHE A 80 5.71 -14.59 -0.20
N ARG A 81 6.42 -13.94 -1.13
CA ARG A 81 5.84 -13.26 -2.31
C ARG A 81 6.44 -13.82 -3.59
N LEU A 82 5.70 -14.69 -4.29
CA LEU A 82 6.14 -15.30 -5.54
C LEU A 82 6.66 -14.29 -6.59
N PRO A 83 5.98 -13.13 -6.86
CA PRO A 83 6.50 -12.16 -7.83
C PRO A 83 7.89 -11.63 -7.48
N VAL A 84 8.18 -11.46 -6.21
CA VAL A 84 9.47 -11.00 -5.70
C VAL A 84 10.53 -12.09 -5.86
N PHE A 85 10.16 -13.34 -5.58
CA PHE A 85 11.04 -14.50 -5.79
C PHE A 85 11.44 -14.68 -7.26
N VAL A 86 10.49 -14.59 -8.20
CA VAL A 86 10.82 -14.73 -9.63
C VAL A 86 11.62 -13.54 -10.18
N ASN A 87 11.68 -12.44 -9.45
CA ASN A 87 12.52 -11.28 -9.78
C ASN A 87 13.94 -11.38 -9.15
N GLY A 88 14.29 -12.50 -8.55
CA GLY A 88 15.65 -12.80 -8.08
C GLY A 88 15.93 -12.49 -6.61
N HIS A 89 14.89 -12.19 -5.81
CA HIS A 89 14.97 -12.10 -4.34
C HIS A 89 14.68 -13.49 -3.73
N ASP A 90 14.92 -13.68 -2.44
CA ASP A 90 14.53 -14.93 -1.74
C ASP A 90 13.01 -15.11 -1.59
N GLY A 91 12.26 -14.03 -1.85
CA GLY A 91 10.80 -14.01 -1.83
C GLY A 91 10.20 -13.71 -0.46
N LEU A 92 10.95 -13.76 0.63
CA LEU A 92 10.46 -13.45 1.97
C LEU A 92 10.53 -11.93 2.21
N LEU A 93 9.38 -11.27 2.29
CA LEU A 93 9.29 -9.84 2.55
C LEU A 93 8.84 -9.56 3.98
N ILE A 94 9.42 -8.52 4.57
CA ILE A 94 8.95 -7.92 5.82
C ILE A 94 8.02 -6.77 5.44
N GLU A 95 6.76 -6.89 5.85
CA GLU A 95 5.67 -6.02 5.42
C GLU A 95 4.85 -5.53 6.61
N VAL A 96 4.11 -4.45 6.43
CA VAL A 96 2.98 -4.09 7.28
C VAL A 96 1.77 -4.92 6.89
N ALA A 97 0.84 -5.15 7.81
CA ALA A 97 -0.42 -5.83 7.52
C ALA A 97 -1.18 -5.11 6.41
N ALA A 98 -1.70 -5.88 5.44
CA ALA A 98 -2.31 -5.32 4.24
C ALA A 98 -3.17 -6.34 3.49
N GLY A 99 -4.32 -5.91 2.96
CA GLY A 99 -5.19 -6.76 2.16
C GLY A 99 -5.99 -6.03 1.10
N LEU A 100 -6.75 -6.78 0.33
CA LEU A 100 -7.66 -6.25 -0.69
C LEU A 100 -8.95 -5.74 -0.04
N LEU A 101 -9.55 -4.72 -0.64
CA LEU A 101 -10.83 -4.17 -0.15
C LEU A 101 -12.01 -5.12 -0.32
N ASP A 102 -12.04 -5.90 -1.40
CA ASP A 102 -13.11 -6.84 -1.75
C ASP A 102 -14.53 -6.28 -1.59
N GLY A 103 -14.66 -4.98 -1.88
CA GLY A 103 -15.92 -4.24 -1.79
C GLY A 103 -16.26 -3.70 -0.40
N ALA A 104 -15.43 -3.96 0.62
CA ALA A 104 -15.62 -3.40 1.96
C ALA A 104 -15.16 -1.94 2.06
N ALA A 105 -15.60 -1.23 3.10
CA ALA A 105 -15.07 0.09 3.41
C ALA A 105 -13.62 -0.02 3.93
N PRO A 106 -12.72 0.90 3.54
CA PRO A 106 -11.30 0.79 3.90
C PRO A 106 -11.02 0.67 5.39
N GLU A 107 -11.73 1.42 6.24
CA GLU A 107 -11.56 1.35 7.69
C GLU A 107 -12.05 0.03 8.30
N GLU A 108 -13.07 -0.58 7.70
CA GLU A 108 -13.60 -1.87 8.13
C GLU A 108 -12.63 -2.98 7.75
N ARG A 109 -12.21 -3.02 6.47
CA ARG A 109 -11.29 -4.06 6.00
C ARG A 109 -9.95 -4.02 6.72
N ILE A 110 -9.38 -2.83 6.94
CA ILE A 110 -8.06 -2.74 7.60
C ILE A 110 -8.07 -3.19 9.06
N ARG A 111 -9.21 -3.06 9.76
CA ARG A 111 -9.33 -3.62 11.12
C ARG A 111 -9.37 -5.14 11.09
N ALA A 112 -10.06 -5.73 10.11
CA ALA A 112 -10.10 -7.17 9.91
C ALA A 112 -8.70 -7.70 9.58
N GLU A 113 -8.00 -7.10 8.61
CA GLU A 113 -6.63 -7.48 8.23
C GLU A 113 -5.65 -7.41 9.40
N ALA A 114 -5.71 -6.34 10.20
CA ALA A 114 -4.86 -6.22 11.37
C ALA A 114 -5.05 -7.37 12.34
N GLU A 115 -6.30 -7.79 12.58
CA GLU A 115 -6.61 -8.92 13.47
C GLU A 115 -6.21 -10.27 12.84
N GLU A 116 -6.53 -10.50 11.57
CA GLU A 116 -6.28 -11.75 10.83
C GLU A 116 -4.78 -12.00 10.70
N GLU A 117 -4.00 -11.01 10.26
CA GLU A 117 -2.58 -11.16 10.01
C GLU A 117 -1.72 -11.06 11.27
N THR A 118 -2.04 -10.14 12.18
CA THR A 118 -1.16 -9.84 13.32
C THR A 118 -1.67 -10.32 14.67
N GLY A 119 -2.94 -10.68 14.77
CA GLY A 119 -3.60 -11.05 16.03
C GLY A 119 -3.97 -9.86 16.91
N TYR A 120 -3.79 -8.62 16.45
CA TYR A 120 -4.14 -7.42 17.21
C TYR A 120 -5.48 -6.84 16.74
N ARG A 121 -6.45 -6.76 17.67
CA ARG A 121 -7.74 -6.12 17.44
C ARG A 121 -7.65 -4.64 17.76
N VAL A 122 -7.68 -3.80 16.72
CA VAL A 122 -7.62 -2.34 16.86
C VAL A 122 -8.98 -1.71 16.56
N HIS A 123 -9.42 -0.79 17.42
CA HIS A 123 -10.72 -0.12 17.27
C HIS A 123 -10.60 1.23 16.56
N HIS A 124 -9.52 1.95 16.81
CA HIS A 124 -9.26 3.27 16.25
C HIS A 124 -8.15 3.19 15.21
N VAL A 125 -8.53 3.32 13.95
CA VAL A 125 -7.58 3.40 12.83
C VAL A 125 -7.58 4.83 12.28
N GLN A 126 -6.41 5.37 12.03
CA GLN A 126 -6.25 6.69 11.43
C GLN A 126 -5.76 6.54 10.00
N LYS A 127 -6.58 6.98 9.05
CA LYS A 127 -6.17 7.10 7.64
C LYS A 127 -5.12 8.20 7.51
N VAL A 128 -4.03 7.92 6.82
CA VAL A 128 -2.91 8.87 6.70
C VAL A 128 -2.73 9.41 5.30
N PHE A 129 -2.88 8.58 4.26
CA PHE A 129 -2.86 8.97 2.84
C PHE A 129 -3.38 7.85 1.94
N GLU A 130 -3.38 8.10 0.64
CA GLU A 130 -3.60 7.11 -0.42
C GLU A 130 -2.48 7.20 -1.45
N ALA A 131 -2.11 6.08 -2.07
CA ALA A 131 -1.13 6.07 -3.14
C ALA A 131 -1.38 4.96 -4.16
N TYR A 132 -1.01 5.21 -5.41
CA TYR A 132 -0.88 4.18 -6.44
C TYR A 132 0.50 3.54 -6.30
N MET A 133 0.55 2.19 -6.24
CA MET A 133 1.81 1.48 -5.99
C MET A 133 2.61 1.20 -7.26
N SER A 134 1.95 0.86 -8.36
CA SER A 134 2.59 0.59 -9.67
C SER A 134 1.81 1.18 -10.83
N PRO A 135 1.69 2.54 -10.90
CA PRO A 135 0.74 3.20 -11.82
C PRO A 135 1.08 3.04 -13.30
N GLY A 136 2.24 2.48 -13.65
CA GLY A 136 2.61 2.18 -15.03
C GLY A 136 1.87 0.99 -15.64
N SER A 137 1.35 0.06 -14.81
CA SER A 137 0.72 -1.17 -15.30
C SER A 137 -0.40 -1.72 -14.40
N VAL A 138 -0.48 -1.30 -13.15
CA VAL A 138 -1.45 -1.82 -12.17
C VAL A 138 -2.41 -0.71 -11.77
N THR A 139 -3.71 -1.06 -11.67
CA THR A 139 -4.75 -0.10 -11.27
C THR A 139 -4.80 0.15 -9.77
N GLU A 140 -4.13 -0.67 -8.96
CA GLU A 140 -4.21 -0.69 -7.51
C GLU A 140 -3.88 0.67 -6.88
N LYS A 141 -4.80 1.13 -6.05
CA LYS A 141 -4.62 2.24 -5.12
C LYS A 141 -4.74 1.70 -3.70
N LEU A 142 -3.74 1.95 -2.85
CA LEU A 142 -3.76 1.58 -1.44
C LEU A 142 -4.21 2.74 -0.57
N HIS A 143 -5.03 2.43 0.44
CA HIS A 143 -5.38 3.32 1.54
C HIS A 143 -4.50 2.98 2.75
N PHE A 144 -3.75 3.96 3.22
CA PHE A 144 -2.77 3.76 4.28
C PHE A 144 -3.29 4.24 5.64
N PHE A 145 -3.05 3.41 6.66
CA PHE A 145 -3.52 3.64 8.02
C PHE A 145 -2.39 3.47 9.04
N ILE A 146 -2.60 4.05 10.22
CA ILE A 146 -1.85 3.74 11.44
C ILE A 146 -2.84 3.46 12.57
N ALA A 147 -2.45 2.62 13.52
CA ALA A 147 -3.19 2.43 14.75
C ALA A 147 -2.26 2.14 15.93
N GLU A 148 -2.59 2.70 17.09
CA GLU A 148 -1.90 2.37 18.32
C GLU A 148 -2.47 1.08 18.90
N TYR A 149 -1.61 0.15 19.31
CA TYR A 149 -1.96 -1.08 19.99
C TYR A 149 -1.38 -1.11 21.39
N ASP A 150 -2.01 -1.88 22.26
CA ASP A 150 -1.50 -2.25 23.58
C ASP A 150 -1.51 -3.78 23.75
N ALA A 151 -1.04 -4.27 24.88
CA ALA A 151 -0.99 -5.70 25.17
C ALA A 151 -2.40 -6.35 25.26
N ALA A 152 -3.42 -5.59 25.61
CA ALA A 152 -4.81 -6.08 25.68
C ALA A 152 -5.46 -6.21 24.31
N ALA A 153 -4.91 -5.56 23.28
CA ALA A 153 -5.40 -5.65 21.91
C ALA A 153 -5.05 -7.00 21.26
N LYS A 154 -4.10 -7.78 21.79
CA LYS A 154 -3.74 -9.08 21.23
C LYS A 154 -4.80 -10.13 21.58
N VAL A 155 -5.52 -10.62 20.57
CA VAL A 155 -6.63 -11.59 20.72
C VAL A 155 -6.31 -12.96 20.13
N SER A 156 -5.28 -13.09 19.28
CA SER A 156 -4.80 -14.34 18.69
C SER A 156 -3.30 -14.22 18.37
N ASP A 157 -2.72 -15.28 17.83
CA ASP A 157 -1.33 -15.25 17.37
C ASP A 157 -1.17 -14.57 16.00
N GLY A 158 -2.28 -14.35 15.26
CA GLY A 158 -2.24 -13.90 13.89
C GLY A 158 -1.76 -15.00 12.95
N GLY A 159 -1.12 -14.61 11.85
CA GLY A 159 -0.50 -15.55 10.91
C GLY A 159 -1.27 -15.70 9.59
N GLY A 160 -2.33 -14.92 9.39
CA GLY A 160 -3.18 -14.95 8.21
C GLY A 160 -4.24 -16.04 8.27
N LEU A 161 -4.95 -16.23 7.17
CA LEU A 161 -6.03 -17.21 7.04
C LEU A 161 -5.56 -18.43 6.23
N GLU A 162 -5.66 -19.62 6.81
CA GLU A 162 -5.29 -20.87 6.15
C GLU A 162 -6.13 -21.11 4.86
N GLU A 163 -7.38 -20.67 4.86
CA GLU A 163 -8.28 -20.74 3.71
C GLU A 163 -7.81 -19.89 2.53
N GLU A 164 -7.04 -18.82 2.79
CA GLU A 164 -6.42 -17.94 1.77
C GLU A 164 -5.00 -18.37 1.40
N THR A 165 -4.54 -19.52 1.90
CA THR A 165 -3.17 -20.05 1.73
C THR A 165 -2.10 -19.08 2.23
N GLU A 166 -2.43 -18.29 3.25
CA GLU A 166 -1.50 -17.37 3.89
C GLU A 166 -0.72 -18.06 5.00
N GLU A 167 0.56 -17.81 5.00
CA GLU A 167 1.50 -18.22 6.05
C GLU A 167 2.36 -17.01 6.39
N LEU A 168 2.04 -16.34 7.50
CA LEU A 168 2.73 -15.14 7.95
C LEU A 168 3.38 -15.37 9.30
N GLU A 169 4.62 -14.89 9.45
CA GLU A 169 5.29 -14.74 10.74
C GLU A 169 5.05 -13.34 11.27
N VAL A 170 4.51 -13.22 12.48
CA VAL A 170 4.28 -11.92 13.13
C VAL A 170 5.55 -11.47 13.86
N LEU A 171 6.00 -10.26 13.56
CA LEU A 171 7.20 -9.65 14.12
C LEU A 171 6.83 -8.40 14.92
N GLU A 172 7.19 -8.37 16.21
CA GLU A 172 7.12 -7.15 17.01
C GLU A 172 8.55 -6.63 17.21
N TRP A 173 8.91 -5.57 16.50
CA TRP A 173 10.23 -4.95 16.54
C TRP A 173 10.18 -3.57 17.17
N THR A 174 11.30 -3.13 17.75
CA THR A 174 11.44 -1.71 18.06
C THR A 174 11.42 -0.90 16.77
N PHE A 175 10.95 0.33 16.87
CA PHE A 175 10.91 1.21 15.68
C PHE A 175 12.31 1.47 15.12
N ASP A 176 13.31 1.57 15.99
CA ASP A 176 14.71 1.74 15.59
C ASP A 176 15.23 0.51 14.83
N GLU A 177 14.93 -0.72 15.28
CA GLU A 177 15.26 -1.96 14.54
C GLU A 177 14.61 -1.99 13.15
N ALA A 178 13.35 -1.59 13.04
CA ALA A 178 12.65 -1.52 11.76
C ALA A 178 13.28 -0.49 10.81
N LEU A 179 13.69 0.68 11.32
CA LEU A 179 14.41 1.68 10.52
C LEU A 179 15.81 1.20 10.10
N GLU A 180 16.54 0.54 10.98
CA GLU A 180 17.84 -0.04 10.63
C GLU A 180 17.70 -1.12 9.55
N ALA A 181 16.71 -2.00 9.66
CA ALA A 181 16.40 -3.02 8.65
C ALA A 181 16.05 -2.37 7.29
N PHE A 182 15.30 -1.27 7.30
CA PHE A 182 15.06 -0.49 6.08
C PHE A 182 16.37 0.07 5.50
N TYR A 183 17.25 0.68 6.30
CA TYR A 183 18.53 1.21 5.81
C TYR A 183 19.49 0.14 5.32
N ARG A 184 19.42 -1.08 5.84
CA ARG A 184 20.19 -2.23 5.33
C ARG A 184 19.58 -2.89 4.10
N GLY A 185 18.36 -2.48 3.68
CA GLY A 185 17.64 -3.05 2.53
C GLY A 185 16.94 -4.37 2.83
N GLU A 186 16.81 -4.77 4.09
CA GLU A 186 16.05 -5.94 4.52
C GLU A 186 14.53 -5.69 4.41
N ILE A 187 14.08 -4.47 4.72
CA ILE A 187 12.74 -4.01 4.41
C ILE A 187 12.78 -3.30 3.07
N CYS A 188 12.24 -3.95 2.04
CA CYS A 188 12.21 -3.45 0.66
C CYS A 188 10.79 -3.34 0.08
N ASP A 189 9.75 -3.61 0.87
CA ASP A 189 8.38 -3.41 0.48
C ASP A 189 7.98 -1.92 0.56
N ALA A 190 7.47 -1.39 -0.54
CA ALA A 190 7.19 0.05 -0.67
C ALA A 190 6.14 0.56 0.33
N LYS A 191 5.04 -0.19 0.57
CA LYS A 191 3.99 0.23 1.51
C LYS A 191 4.51 0.32 2.95
N THR A 192 5.36 -0.62 3.35
CA THR A 192 6.02 -0.66 4.65
C THR A 192 6.98 0.52 4.81
N ILE A 193 7.85 0.75 3.82
CA ILE A 193 8.78 1.90 3.80
C ILE A 193 8.02 3.22 3.94
N MET A 194 6.93 3.41 3.21
CA MET A 194 6.13 4.63 3.26
C MET A 194 5.54 4.87 4.65
N LEU A 195 5.02 3.85 5.31
CA LEU A 195 4.45 3.97 6.66
C LEU A 195 5.53 4.18 7.74
N LEU A 196 6.68 3.50 7.65
CA LEU A 196 7.81 3.74 8.55
C LEU A 196 8.35 5.17 8.42
N GLN A 197 8.50 5.67 7.19
CA GLN A 197 8.92 7.05 6.94
C GLN A 197 7.87 8.06 7.43
N TYR A 198 6.58 7.79 7.23
CA TYR A 198 5.50 8.61 7.78
C TYR A 198 5.59 8.67 9.31
N ALA A 199 5.77 7.51 9.97
CA ALA A 199 5.91 7.42 11.42
C ALA A 199 7.11 8.24 11.94
N ALA A 200 8.26 8.17 11.24
CA ALA A 200 9.45 8.95 11.56
C ALA A 200 9.21 10.46 11.38
N MET A 201 8.66 10.89 10.23
CA MET A 201 8.40 12.31 9.95
C MET A 201 7.39 12.93 10.91
N LYS A 202 6.41 12.16 11.37
CA LYS A 202 5.38 12.60 12.31
C LYS A 202 5.77 12.45 13.77
N ASN A 203 6.93 11.85 14.04
CA ASN A 203 7.41 11.58 15.40
C ASN A 203 6.33 10.90 16.28
N ILE A 204 5.64 9.88 15.72
CA ILE A 204 4.47 9.27 16.39
C ILE A 204 4.78 8.66 17.76
N PHE A 205 6.06 8.39 18.06
CA PHE A 205 6.54 7.83 19.32
C PHE A 205 6.93 8.89 20.36
N THR A 206 6.95 10.17 20.00
CA THR A 206 7.11 11.24 20.97
C THR A 206 5.74 11.66 21.48
N SER A 207 5.59 11.80 22.78
CA SER A 207 4.35 12.36 23.35
C SER A 207 4.09 13.75 22.78
N PRO A 208 2.81 14.11 22.56
CA PRO A 208 2.45 15.45 22.11
C PRO A 208 2.86 16.52 23.12
#